data_3cf1bb30e383f8eaee6511678b6d994f
#
_entry.id   3cf1bb30e383f8eaee6511678b6d994f
#
_cell.length_a   1.000
_cell.length_b   1.000
_cell.length_c   1.000
_cell.angle_alpha   90.00
_cell.angle_beta   90.00
_cell.angle_gamma   90.00
#
_symmetry.space_group_name_H-M   'P 1'
#
loop_
_entity.id
_entity.type
_entity.pdbx_description
1 polymer ?
#
loop_
_entity_poly.entity_id
_entity_poly.type
_entity_poly.pdbx_seq_one_letter_code
_entity_poly.pdbx_strand_id
1 'polypeptide(L)'
;GYDRPVVIIEAGPDAPYDRPNLSKDYLAGTASEDWIPLRPESFYPDHEIELVLGRRAVSLEASARRVLLEDGSARPFGALLIATGATPVRLDFPKAGQPVHYLRTLADSRAIVERARQATNAVVIGASFIGLEVAASLRARGLPVTVVAPEWHPMERVLGPELGDFILGLHQGEGVDFRLGQTVAAVSDLRVTTSRHEQLRADLVVAGIGVRPDVDLAERAGLATDRGVVVNEYLETSAGGVFAAGDVARYPNRLTGERIRVEHWVVAQRQGQTAARNILGAREHIDAVPFFWSQHYDVSIRYVGHAERWDVVSIAGDLAARDASVTYSHTGRVLATATVGRDRAGLRAEHDMESAIAHAAAAVAT
;
A
#
# COMPACT_ATOMS: atom_id res chain seq x y z
N GLY A 1 -29.65 -13.22 -0.10
CA GLY A 1 -28.74 -12.10 -0.21
C GLY A 1 -28.94 -11.11 0.92
N TYR A 2 -28.08 -10.12 1.04
CA TYR A 2 -28.25 -9.01 1.97
C TYR A 2 -29.37 -8.08 1.47
N ASP A 3 -30.32 -7.76 2.31
CA ASP A 3 -31.56 -7.05 1.96
C ASP A 3 -31.61 -5.59 2.46
N ARG A 4 -30.47 -5.07 2.95
CA ARG A 4 -30.39 -3.69 3.45
C ARG A 4 -29.51 -2.85 2.53
N PRO A 5 -29.71 -1.51 2.50
CA PRO A 5 -28.92 -0.62 1.69
C PRO A 5 -27.43 -0.72 2.01
N VAL A 6 -26.59 -0.74 0.97
CA VAL A 6 -25.13 -0.64 1.05
C VAL A 6 -24.73 0.75 0.54
N VAL A 7 -23.97 1.50 1.33
CA VAL A 7 -23.53 2.84 0.98
C VAL A 7 -22.02 2.89 1.03
N ILE A 8 -21.39 3.38 -0.04
CA ILE A 8 -19.95 3.67 -0.10
C ILE A 8 -19.79 5.18 -0.08
N ILE A 9 -19.09 5.69 0.94
CA ILE A 9 -18.77 7.11 1.10
C ILE A 9 -17.30 7.30 0.74
N GLU A 10 -17.01 8.14 -0.24
CA GLU A 10 -15.67 8.43 -0.73
C GLU A 10 -15.44 9.94 -0.83
N ALA A 11 -14.32 10.41 -0.26
CA ALA A 11 -13.95 11.82 -0.30
C ALA A 11 -13.54 12.28 -1.72
N GLY A 12 -13.02 11.37 -2.53
CA GLY A 12 -12.68 11.62 -3.93
C GLY A 12 -13.90 11.54 -4.85
N PRO A 13 -13.78 12.08 -6.08
CA PRO A 13 -14.86 12.07 -7.06
C PRO A 13 -14.97 10.75 -7.84
N ASP A 14 -13.97 9.87 -7.74
CA ASP A 14 -13.88 8.68 -8.57
C ASP A 14 -14.55 7.48 -7.85
N ALA A 15 -15.31 6.66 -8.60
CA ALA A 15 -15.83 5.38 -8.11
C ALA A 15 -14.66 4.45 -7.72
N PRO A 16 -14.88 3.35 -6.96
CA PRO A 16 -13.82 2.44 -6.56
C PRO A 16 -12.98 1.95 -7.76
N TYR A 17 -11.65 2.06 -7.63
CA TYR A 17 -10.71 1.80 -8.71
C TYR A 17 -9.49 0.99 -8.27
N ASP A 18 -8.76 0.43 -9.26
CA ASP A 18 -7.53 -0.35 -9.09
C ASP A 18 -6.34 0.59 -8.76
N ARG A 19 -6.01 0.73 -7.47
CA ARG A 19 -4.88 1.54 -7.01
C ARG A 19 -3.51 1.02 -7.44
N PRO A 20 -3.21 -0.29 -7.47
CA PRO A 20 -1.93 -0.79 -7.95
C PRO A 20 -1.53 -0.29 -9.34
N ASN A 21 -2.50 -0.11 -10.23
CA ASN A 21 -2.23 0.35 -11.59
C ASN A 21 -1.78 1.82 -11.67
N LEU A 22 -2.07 2.62 -10.65
CA LEU A 22 -1.73 4.04 -10.63
C LEU A 22 -0.22 4.31 -10.62
N SER A 23 0.60 3.38 -10.14
CA SER A 23 2.07 3.47 -10.14
C SER A 23 2.74 2.65 -11.27
N LYS A 24 1.96 1.84 -12.01
CA LYS A 24 2.43 0.86 -13.00
C LYS A 24 1.97 1.24 -14.40
N ASP A 25 1.19 0.38 -15.02
CA ASP A 25 0.83 0.48 -16.46
C ASP A 25 0.13 1.78 -16.83
N TYR A 26 -0.76 2.29 -15.96
CA TYR A 26 -1.39 3.59 -16.20
C TYR A 26 -0.37 4.73 -16.15
N LEU A 27 0.46 4.77 -15.11
CA LEU A 27 1.52 5.78 -15.01
C LEU A 27 2.55 5.63 -16.13
N ALA A 28 2.90 4.41 -16.51
CA ALA A 28 3.80 4.14 -17.64
C ALA A 28 3.21 4.54 -19.00
N GLY A 29 1.88 4.65 -19.12
CA GLY A 29 1.16 4.98 -20.35
C GLY A 29 0.91 3.77 -21.24
N THR A 30 1.03 2.56 -20.71
CA THR A 30 0.75 1.29 -21.40
C THR A 30 -0.68 0.81 -21.21
N ALA A 31 -1.38 1.30 -20.15
CA ALA A 31 -2.79 1.04 -19.91
C ALA A 31 -3.64 2.30 -20.09
N SER A 32 -4.82 2.14 -20.69
CA SER A 32 -5.86 3.17 -20.78
C SER A 32 -6.50 3.43 -19.41
N GLU A 33 -7.00 4.64 -19.20
CA GLU A 33 -7.72 5.00 -17.98
C GLU A 33 -9.01 4.20 -17.78
N ASP A 34 -9.62 3.71 -18.85
CA ASP A 34 -10.82 2.86 -18.81
C ASP A 34 -10.60 1.53 -18.08
N TRP A 35 -9.36 1.13 -17.87
CA TRP A 35 -9.00 -0.10 -17.14
C TRP A 35 -8.89 0.13 -15.62
N ILE A 36 -8.94 1.38 -15.17
CA ILE A 36 -8.75 1.75 -13.77
C ILE A 36 -9.99 1.46 -12.91
N PRO A 37 -11.25 1.72 -13.34
CA PRO A 37 -12.42 1.40 -12.54
C PRO A 37 -12.53 -0.11 -12.24
N LEU A 38 -12.79 -0.47 -10.98
CA LEU A 38 -12.98 -1.88 -10.59
C LEU A 38 -14.24 -2.50 -11.18
N ARG A 39 -15.25 -1.68 -11.44
CA ARG A 39 -16.56 -2.10 -11.97
C ARG A 39 -17.08 -1.02 -12.92
N PRO A 40 -17.90 -1.38 -13.92
CA PRO A 40 -18.62 -0.39 -14.71
C PRO A 40 -19.60 0.40 -13.83
N GLU A 41 -19.94 1.60 -14.22
CA GLU A 41 -20.82 2.49 -13.44
C GLU A 41 -22.18 1.86 -13.14
N SER A 42 -22.73 1.06 -14.07
CA SER A 42 -24.00 0.36 -13.86
C SER A 42 -23.96 -0.70 -12.77
N PHE A 43 -22.77 -1.21 -12.41
CA PHE A 43 -22.64 -2.24 -11.38
C PHE A 43 -23.26 -1.83 -10.04
N TYR A 44 -23.03 -0.58 -9.63
CA TYR A 44 -23.45 -0.11 -8.32
C TYR A 44 -24.97 -0.02 -8.19
N PRO A 45 -25.70 0.70 -9.07
CA PRO A 45 -27.16 0.70 -9.01
C PRO A 45 -27.79 -0.68 -9.29
N ASP A 46 -27.21 -1.49 -10.18
CA ASP A 46 -27.69 -2.85 -10.47
C ASP A 46 -27.63 -3.78 -9.22
N HIS A 47 -26.74 -3.45 -8.24
CA HIS A 47 -26.58 -4.19 -6.99
C HIS A 47 -27.09 -3.42 -5.77
N GLU A 48 -27.90 -2.37 -5.97
CA GLU A 48 -28.47 -1.53 -4.90
C GLU A 48 -27.37 -0.90 -3.98
N ILE A 49 -26.22 -0.54 -4.56
CA ILE A 49 -25.11 0.13 -3.87
C ILE A 49 -25.17 1.63 -4.14
N GLU A 50 -25.40 2.43 -3.09
CA GLU A 50 -25.33 3.89 -3.19
C GLU A 50 -23.87 4.35 -3.15
N LEU A 51 -23.41 5.10 -4.16
CA LEU A 51 -22.12 5.80 -4.15
C LEU A 51 -22.31 7.25 -3.72
N VAL A 52 -21.70 7.65 -2.61
CA VAL A 52 -21.64 9.04 -2.13
C VAL A 52 -20.22 9.54 -2.38
N LEU A 53 -19.97 10.03 -3.60
CA LEU A 53 -18.66 10.49 -4.07
C LEU A 53 -18.46 11.98 -3.80
N GLY A 54 -17.19 12.41 -3.64
CA GLY A 54 -16.83 13.79 -3.35
C GLY A 54 -17.37 14.28 -2.00
N ARG A 55 -17.52 13.39 -1.02
CA ARG A 55 -18.03 13.71 0.31
C ARG A 55 -17.18 13.04 1.38
N ARG A 56 -16.52 13.84 2.19
CA ARG A 56 -15.68 13.34 3.27
C ARG A 56 -16.51 13.04 4.52
N ALA A 57 -16.30 11.86 5.10
CA ALA A 57 -16.76 11.56 6.46
C ALA A 57 -15.88 12.32 7.46
N VAL A 58 -16.49 13.20 8.28
CA VAL A 58 -15.75 14.08 9.19
C VAL A 58 -15.93 13.72 10.67
N SER A 59 -16.99 12.97 11.01
CA SER A 59 -17.24 12.50 12.37
C SER A 59 -17.97 11.16 12.36
N LEU A 60 -17.63 10.32 13.33
CA LEU A 60 -18.30 9.05 13.61
C LEU A 60 -18.87 9.11 15.03
N GLU A 61 -20.17 9.02 15.15
CA GLU A 61 -20.88 8.88 16.42
C GLU A 61 -21.28 7.41 16.60
N ALA A 62 -20.36 6.59 17.12
CA ALA A 62 -20.53 5.14 17.19
C ALA A 62 -21.74 4.72 18.04
N SER A 63 -21.98 5.40 19.17
CA SER A 63 -23.14 5.13 20.04
C SER A 63 -24.48 5.50 19.40
N ALA A 64 -24.51 6.59 18.63
CA ALA A 64 -25.69 7.04 17.87
C ALA A 64 -25.83 6.33 16.52
N ARG A 65 -24.85 5.49 16.13
CA ARG A 65 -24.78 4.76 14.86
C ARG A 65 -25.00 5.66 13.64
N ARG A 66 -24.22 6.74 13.56
CA ARG A 66 -24.26 7.66 12.42
C ARG A 66 -22.87 8.21 12.06
N VAL A 67 -22.69 8.45 10.79
CA VAL A 67 -21.53 9.14 10.21
C VAL A 67 -21.98 10.52 9.76
N LEU A 68 -21.23 11.56 10.11
CA LEU A 68 -21.45 12.93 9.64
C LEU A 68 -20.51 13.21 8.47
N LEU A 69 -21.05 13.82 7.41
CA LEU A 69 -20.30 14.22 6.23
C LEU A 69 -19.96 15.72 6.32
N GLU A 70 -19.00 16.17 5.52
CA GLU A 70 -18.51 17.54 5.50
C GLU A 70 -19.58 18.58 5.07
N ASP A 71 -20.62 18.15 4.33
CA ASP A 71 -21.76 18.97 3.95
C ASP A 71 -22.82 19.12 5.06
N GLY A 72 -22.57 18.56 6.25
CA GLY A 72 -23.48 18.56 7.40
C GLY A 72 -24.53 17.45 7.36
N SER A 73 -24.63 16.67 6.32
CA SER A 73 -25.53 15.53 6.26
C SER A 73 -25.07 14.40 7.18
N ALA A 74 -26.03 13.61 7.66
CA ALA A 74 -25.78 12.45 8.51
C ALA A 74 -26.28 11.16 7.85
N ARG A 75 -25.48 10.09 7.93
CA ARG A 75 -25.83 8.77 7.43
C ARG A 75 -25.92 7.79 8.59
N PRO A 76 -27.10 7.24 8.89
CA PRO A 76 -27.23 6.18 9.88
C PRO A 76 -26.69 4.86 9.33
N PHE A 77 -26.21 3.99 10.21
CA PHE A 77 -25.71 2.67 9.84
C PHE A 77 -26.17 1.55 10.81
N GLY A 78 -26.39 0.38 10.29
CA GLY A 78 -26.54 -0.85 11.07
C GLY A 78 -25.18 -1.46 11.42
N ALA A 79 -24.25 -1.44 10.47
CA ALA A 79 -22.83 -1.76 10.65
C ALA A 79 -22.00 -0.80 9.80
N LEU A 80 -20.75 -0.53 10.21
CA LEU A 80 -19.84 0.38 9.53
C LEU A 80 -18.49 -0.30 9.31
N LEU A 81 -17.94 -0.16 8.10
CA LEU A 81 -16.55 -0.51 7.78
C LEU A 81 -15.73 0.77 7.57
N ILE A 82 -14.74 1.01 8.42
CA ILE A 82 -13.73 2.06 8.24
C ILE A 82 -12.67 1.53 7.27
N ALA A 83 -12.60 2.12 6.08
CA ALA A 83 -11.64 1.79 5.03
C ALA A 83 -10.91 3.05 4.52
N THR A 84 -10.60 3.97 5.43
CA THR A 84 -9.97 5.27 5.14
C THR A 84 -8.55 5.16 4.60
N GLY A 85 -7.92 3.98 4.76
CA GLY A 85 -6.63 3.68 4.19
C GLY A 85 -5.49 4.45 4.85
N ALA A 86 -4.64 5.06 4.03
CA ALA A 86 -3.46 5.80 4.47
C ALA A 86 -3.20 7.01 3.56
N THR A 87 -2.51 8.01 4.09
CA THR A 87 -2.13 9.24 3.37
C THR A 87 -0.61 9.32 3.20
N PRO A 88 -0.09 9.84 2.09
CA PRO A 88 1.35 10.02 1.89
C PRO A 88 1.98 10.91 2.96
N VAL A 89 3.14 10.52 3.44
CA VAL A 89 4.00 11.40 4.22
C VAL A 89 4.46 12.52 3.31
N ARG A 90 4.26 13.76 3.76
CA ARG A 90 4.63 14.95 2.99
C ARG A 90 5.94 15.53 3.50
N LEU A 91 6.78 15.95 2.56
CA LEU A 91 7.99 16.71 2.85
C LEU A 91 7.63 18.20 2.94
N ASP A 92 8.22 18.87 3.90
CA ASP A 92 8.09 20.32 4.03
C ASP A 92 9.29 21.00 3.37
N PHE A 93 9.02 21.65 2.24
CA PHE A 93 9.97 22.52 1.56
C PHE A 93 9.38 23.92 1.47
N PRO A 94 9.55 24.77 2.50
CA PRO A 94 8.88 26.07 2.61
C PRO A 94 9.09 27.04 1.43
N LYS A 95 10.12 26.78 0.61
CA LYS A 95 10.49 27.59 -0.56
C LYS A 95 10.60 26.73 -1.82
N ALA A 96 9.78 25.68 -1.93
CA ALA A 96 9.75 24.88 -3.16
C ALA A 96 9.33 25.76 -4.34
N GLY A 97 10.17 25.87 -5.35
CA GLY A 97 9.88 26.63 -6.57
C GLY A 97 8.96 25.84 -7.54
N GLN A 98 8.80 24.54 -7.33
CA GLN A 98 7.92 23.66 -8.09
C GLN A 98 7.19 22.68 -7.17
N PRO A 99 6.01 22.15 -7.59
CA PRO A 99 5.29 21.15 -6.82
C PRO A 99 6.10 19.87 -6.63
N VAL A 100 6.03 19.30 -5.41
CA VAL A 100 6.41 17.91 -5.16
C VAL A 100 5.14 17.07 -5.25
N HIS A 101 5.10 16.16 -6.19
CA HIS A 101 3.97 15.25 -6.39
C HIS A 101 4.07 14.06 -5.43
N TYR A 102 2.92 13.57 -5.03
CA TYR A 102 2.76 12.35 -4.22
C TYR A 102 1.78 11.46 -4.93
N LEU A 103 1.97 10.16 -4.89
CA LEU A 103 1.07 9.23 -5.57
C LEU A 103 0.24 8.45 -4.56
N ARG A 104 -1.06 8.71 -4.54
CA ARG A 104 -2.03 7.95 -3.75
C ARG A 104 -3.36 7.77 -4.46
N THR A 105 -3.83 8.79 -5.16
CA THR A 105 -5.14 8.85 -5.81
C THR A 105 -5.02 8.83 -7.34
N LEU A 106 -6.13 8.55 -8.03
CA LEU A 106 -6.18 8.65 -9.48
C LEU A 106 -5.87 10.08 -9.94
N ALA A 107 -6.35 11.09 -9.21
CA ALA A 107 -6.05 12.49 -9.48
C ALA A 107 -4.54 12.78 -9.38
N ASP A 108 -3.84 12.20 -8.39
CA ASP A 108 -2.38 12.34 -8.27
C ASP A 108 -1.67 11.72 -9.48
N SER A 109 -2.09 10.53 -9.91
CA SER A 109 -1.49 9.86 -11.06
C SER A 109 -1.72 10.64 -12.35
N ARG A 110 -2.95 11.17 -12.56
CA ARG A 110 -3.25 12.09 -13.69
C ARG A 110 -2.33 13.31 -13.70
N ALA A 111 -2.12 13.94 -12.55
CA ALA A 111 -1.23 15.09 -12.42
C ALA A 111 0.23 14.75 -12.73
N ILE A 112 0.72 13.60 -12.28
CA ILE A 112 2.08 13.12 -12.60
C ILE A 112 2.21 12.81 -14.09
N VAL A 113 1.22 12.13 -14.69
CA VAL A 113 1.18 11.83 -16.14
C VAL A 113 1.24 13.11 -16.97
N GLU A 114 0.41 14.10 -16.62
CA GLU A 114 0.39 15.38 -17.36
C GLU A 114 1.73 16.12 -17.24
N ARG A 115 2.31 16.14 -16.04
CA ARG A 115 3.63 16.77 -15.86
C ARG A 115 4.74 15.99 -16.59
N ALA A 116 4.69 14.66 -16.57
CA ALA A 116 5.68 13.80 -17.25
C ALA A 116 5.71 14.01 -18.77
N ARG A 117 4.59 14.40 -19.41
CA ARG A 117 4.55 14.70 -20.84
C ARG A 117 5.41 15.92 -21.24
N GLN A 118 5.62 16.83 -20.32
CA GLN A 118 6.34 18.09 -20.51
C GLN A 118 7.73 18.07 -19.90
N ALA A 119 7.98 17.13 -18.99
CA ALA A 119 9.23 17.03 -18.26
C ALA A 119 10.37 16.51 -19.14
N THR A 120 11.58 16.92 -18.84
CA THR A 120 12.83 16.44 -19.46
C THR A 120 13.69 15.68 -18.47
N ASN A 121 13.50 15.85 -17.17
CA ASN A 121 14.21 15.13 -16.12
C ASN A 121 13.32 14.96 -14.91
N ALA A 122 13.31 13.78 -14.30
CA ALA A 122 12.56 13.50 -13.10
C ALA A 122 13.48 13.13 -11.93
N VAL A 123 13.13 13.60 -10.74
CA VAL A 123 13.70 13.13 -9.48
C VAL A 123 12.61 12.45 -8.65
N VAL A 124 12.89 11.23 -8.22
CA VAL A 124 12.06 10.47 -7.29
C VAL A 124 12.71 10.50 -5.91
N ILE A 125 11.98 10.94 -4.90
CA ILE A 125 12.45 11.00 -3.52
C ILE A 125 11.92 9.76 -2.79
N GLY A 126 12.84 8.88 -2.37
CA GLY A 126 12.54 7.62 -1.68
C GLY A 126 12.67 6.40 -2.59
N ALA A 127 13.37 5.38 -2.09
CA ALA A 127 13.57 4.08 -2.75
C ALA A 127 12.62 3.01 -2.15
N SER A 128 11.36 3.38 -1.87
CA SER A 128 10.26 2.51 -1.45
C SER A 128 9.60 1.82 -2.64
N PHE A 129 8.63 0.93 -2.39
CA PHE A 129 7.83 0.30 -3.45
C PHE A 129 7.26 1.32 -4.44
N ILE A 130 6.51 2.30 -3.94
CA ILE A 130 5.88 3.33 -4.79
C ILE A 130 6.94 4.18 -5.50
N GLY A 131 8.01 4.58 -4.78
CA GLY A 131 9.09 5.37 -5.39
C GLY A 131 9.74 4.66 -6.57
N LEU A 132 10.05 3.38 -6.42
CA LEU A 132 10.69 2.58 -7.50
C LEU A 132 9.72 2.26 -8.63
N GLU A 133 8.45 1.95 -8.35
CA GLU A 133 7.44 1.76 -9.39
C GLU A 133 7.22 3.04 -10.21
N VAL A 134 7.19 4.20 -9.56
CA VAL A 134 7.14 5.50 -10.24
C VAL A 134 8.40 5.72 -11.09
N ALA A 135 9.59 5.40 -10.56
CA ALA A 135 10.83 5.52 -11.30
C ALA A 135 10.82 4.65 -12.57
N ALA A 136 10.39 3.39 -12.46
CA ALA A 136 10.24 2.48 -13.60
C ALA A 136 9.23 3.02 -14.64
N SER A 137 8.08 3.50 -14.18
CA SER A 137 7.02 4.03 -15.04
C SER A 137 7.46 5.31 -15.78
N LEU A 138 8.20 6.19 -15.11
CA LEU A 138 8.75 7.40 -15.74
C LEU A 138 9.87 7.05 -16.74
N ARG A 139 10.68 6.02 -16.45
CA ARG A 139 11.65 5.47 -17.43
C ARG A 139 10.96 4.90 -18.66
N ALA A 140 9.87 4.16 -18.48
CA ALA A 140 9.07 3.64 -19.60
C ALA A 140 8.51 4.77 -20.49
N ARG A 141 8.29 5.97 -19.95
CA ARG A 141 7.95 7.18 -20.69
C ARG A 141 9.16 7.86 -21.36
N GLY A 142 10.37 7.33 -21.19
CA GLY A 142 11.59 7.86 -21.78
C GLY A 142 12.28 8.99 -20.99
N LEU A 143 11.82 9.29 -19.77
CA LEU A 143 12.43 10.31 -18.94
C LEU A 143 13.74 9.81 -18.30
N PRO A 144 14.83 10.60 -18.28
CA PRO A 144 15.90 10.42 -17.32
C PRO A 144 15.37 10.55 -15.90
N VAL A 145 15.68 9.55 -15.06
CA VAL A 145 15.18 9.48 -13.67
C VAL A 145 16.36 9.33 -12.71
N THR A 146 16.39 10.16 -11.66
CA THR A 146 17.29 10.00 -10.52
C THR A 146 16.47 9.72 -9.26
N VAL A 147 16.80 8.64 -8.53
CA VAL A 147 16.22 8.31 -7.22
C VAL A 147 17.16 8.79 -6.13
N VAL A 148 16.63 9.55 -5.17
CA VAL A 148 17.35 10.03 -3.97
C VAL A 148 16.74 9.39 -2.74
N ALA A 149 17.52 8.67 -1.94
CA ALA A 149 17.03 7.98 -0.75
C ALA A 149 18.06 7.93 0.38
N PRO A 150 17.62 8.01 1.66
CA PRO A 150 18.53 7.93 2.80
C PRO A 150 19.06 6.52 3.05
N GLU A 151 18.37 5.49 2.59
CA GLU A 151 18.79 4.10 2.69
C GLU A 151 19.99 3.82 1.77
N TRP A 152 20.79 2.79 2.11
CA TRP A 152 21.90 2.33 1.29
C TRP A 152 21.48 1.30 0.24
N HIS A 153 20.38 0.59 0.50
CA HIS A 153 19.79 -0.37 -0.44
C HIS A 153 18.30 -0.05 -0.62
N PRO A 154 17.77 -0.09 -1.85
CA PRO A 154 16.35 0.08 -2.09
C PRO A 154 15.52 -0.93 -1.27
N MET A 155 14.43 -0.46 -0.67
CA MET A 155 13.51 -1.30 0.14
C MET A 155 14.18 -2.09 1.28
N GLU A 156 15.37 -1.66 1.76
CA GLU A 156 16.20 -2.34 2.75
C GLU A 156 15.44 -2.79 4.00
N ARG A 157 14.49 -1.97 4.47
CA ARG A 157 13.70 -2.25 5.69
C ARG A 157 12.71 -3.41 5.54
N VAL A 158 12.36 -3.79 4.30
CA VAL A 158 11.37 -4.84 4.02
C VAL A 158 12.02 -6.07 3.41
N LEU A 159 13.01 -5.86 2.53
CA LEU A 159 13.59 -6.91 1.71
C LEU A 159 15.06 -7.22 2.07
N GLY A 160 15.69 -6.39 2.92
CA GLY A 160 17.11 -6.54 3.23
C GLY A 160 18.05 -6.08 2.11
N PRO A 161 19.36 -6.08 2.37
CA PRO A 161 20.35 -5.60 1.43
C PRO A 161 20.48 -6.47 0.16
N GLU A 162 20.37 -7.79 0.27
CA GLU A 162 20.64 -8.71 -0.84
C GLU A 162 19.59 -8.53 -1.96
N LEU A 163 18.31 -8.49 -1.61
CA LEU A 163 17.25 -8.27 -2.58
C LEU A 163 17.17 -6.79 -2.98
N GLY A 164 17.56 -5.89 -2.07
CA GLY A 164 17.71 -4.47 -2.36
C GLY A 164 18.76 -4.20 -3.43
N ASP A 165 19.93 -4.85 -3.39
CA ASP A 165 20.97 -4.74 -4.39
C ASP A 165 20.57 -5.32 -5.74
N PHE A 166 19.82 -6.43 -5.72
CA PHE A 166 19.23 -6.98 -6.95
C PHE A 166 18.31 -5.97 -7.62
N ILE A 167 17.40 -5.34 -6.85
CA ILE A 167 16.47 -4.32 -7.37
C ILE A 167 17.23 -3.08 -7.86
N LEU A 168 18.26 -2.66 -7.13
CA LEU A 168 19.14 -1.56 -7.55
C LEU A 168 19.73 -1.84 -8.93
N GLY A 169 20.29 -3.05 -9.10
CA GLY A 169 20.89 -3.48 -10.38
C GLY A 169 19.86 -3.50 -11.53
N LEU A 170 18.63 -3.94 -11.28
CA LEU A 170 17.56 -3.90 -12.29
C LEU A 170 17.29 -2.47 -12.75
N HIS A 171 17.10 -1.54 -11.83
CA HIS A 171 16.80 -0.15 -12.16
C HIS A 171 17.98 0.57 -12.83
N GLN A 172 19.20 0.30 -12.38
CA GLN A 172 20.43 0.84 -13.02
C GLN A 172 20.59 0.31 -14.44
N GLY A 173 20.29 -0.96 -14.67
CA GLY A 173 20.27 -1.57 -16.01
C GLY A 173 19.31 -0.87 -16.98
N GLU A 174 18.23 -0.33 -16.47
CA GLU A 174 17.22 0.45 -17.22
C GLU A 174 17.53 1.96 -17.25
N GLY A 175 18.70 2.37 -16.74
CA GLY A 175 19.17 3.75 -16.80
C GLY A 175 18.56 4.68 -15.74
N VAL A 176 18.19 4.16 -14.59
CA VAL A 176 17.87 4.97 -13.41
C VAL A 176 19.15 5.27 -12.65
N ASP A 177 19.40 6.54 -12.37
CA ASP A 177 20.48 6.98 -11.49
C ASP A 177 20.05 6.94 -10.03
N PHE A 178 20.98 6.61 -9.11
CA PHE A 178 20.71 6.59 -7.68
C PHE A 178 21.65 7.48 -6.88
N ARG A 179 21.10 8.13 -5.87
CA ARG A 179 21.78 8.92 -4.83
C ARG A 179 21.36 8.35 -3.47
N LEU A 180 21.90 7.17 -3.15
CA LEU A 180 21.66 6.47 -1.88
C LEU A 180 22.50 7.06 -0.75
N GLY A 181 22.07 6.88 0.51
CA GLY A 181 22.67 7.49 1.69
C GLY A 181 22.58 9.01 1.68
N GLN A 182 21.57 9.58 1.01
CA GLN A 182 21.32 11.00 0.90
C GLN A 182 19.83 11.33 1.05
N THR A 183 19.56 12.51 1.57
CA THR A 183 18.21 13.10 1.60
C THR A 183 18.13 14.28 0.66
N VAL A 184 16.92 14.76 0.40
CA VAL A 184 16.69 16.02 -0.31
C VAL A 184 16.67 17.16 0.70
N ALA A 185 17.50 18.17 0.47
CA ALA A 185 17.59 19.37 1.32
C ALA A 185 16.70 20.52 0.81
N ALA A 186 16.53 20.63 -0.51
CA ALA A 186 15.72 21.69 -1.11
C ALA A 186 15.19 21.27 -2.50
N VAL A 187 14.04 21.86 -2.85
CA VAL A 187 13.44 21.76 -4.18
C VAL A 187 13.25 23.20 -4.70
N SER A 188 13.76 23.50 -5.88
CA SER A 188 13.56 24.75 -6.59
C SER A 188 12.93 24.52 -7.96
N ASP A 189 12.71 25.57 -8.77
CA ASP A 189 11.95 25.49 -10.03
C ASP A 189 12.38 24.38 -11.00
N LEU A 190 13.67 24.13 -11.11
CA LEU A 190 14.21 23.13 -12.05
C LEU A 190 15.30 22.25 -11.41
N ARG A 191 15.36 22.21 -10.09
CA ARG A 191 16.45 21.53 -9.38
C ARG A 191 16.01 20.95 -8.05
N VAL A 192 16.63 19.80 -7.73
CA VAL A 192 16.63 19.20 -6.40
C VAL A 192 18.03 19.26 -5.85
N THR A 193 18.22 19.79 -4.64
CA THR A 193 19.51 19.83 -3.94
C THR A 193 19.52 18.71 -2.90
N THR A 194 20.52 17.84 -2.95
CA THR A 194 20.71 16.76 -1.98
C THR A 194 21.36 17.26 -0.69
N SER A 195 21.34 16.45 0.36
CA SER A 195 22.04 16.72 1.63
C SER A 195 23.58 16.80 1.46
N ARG A 196 24.14 16.33 0.36
CA ARG A 196 25.55 16.47 -0.01
C ARG A 196 25.80 17.66 -0.93
N HIS A 197 24.84 18.58 -1.04
CA HIS A 197 24.91 19.79 -1.89
C HIS A 197 24.99 19.51 -3.40
N GLU A 198 24.75 18.28 -3.85
CA GLU A 198 24.63 17.99 -5.28
C GLU A 198 23.34 18.62 -5.81
N GLN A 199 23.43 19.24 -7.00
CA GLN A 199 22.27 19.82 -7.68
C GLN A 199 21.85 18.93 -8.85
N LEU A 200 20.69 18.31 -8.72
CA LEU A 200 20.09 17.46 -9.74
C LEU A 200 19.09 18.30 -10.54
N ARG A 201 19.17 18.26 -11.85
CA ARG A 201 18.14 18.87 -12.70
C ARG A 201 16.86 18.05 -12.60
N ALA A 202 15.74 18.70 -12.31
CA ALA A 202 14.45 18.07 -12.20
C ALA A 202 13.34 19.09 -12.50
N ASP A 203 12.55 18.83 -13.49
CA ASP A 203 11.31 19.54 -13.79
C ASP A 203 10.05 18.70 -13.47
N LEU A 204 10.26 17.48 -12.99
CA LEU A 204 9.27 16.66 -12.30
C LEU A 204 9.87 16.09 -11.02
N VAL A 205 9.22 16.32 -9.86
CA VAL A 205 9.63 15.74 -8.58
C VAL A 205 8.47 14.93 -8.01
N VAL A 206 8.72 13.66 -7.72
CA VAL A 206 7.73 12.77 -7.09
C VAL A 206 8.32 12.20 -5.80
N ALA A 207 7.57 12.26 -4.69
CA ALA A 207 8.00 11.71 -3.42
C ALA A 207 7.21 10.43 -3.06
N GLY A 208 7.95 9.35 -2.83
CA GLY A 208 7.46 8.05 -2.36
C GLY A 208 8.18 7.64 -1.07
N ILE A 209 7.96 8.37 0.02
CA ILE A 209 8.68 8.21 1.31
C ILE A 209 7.84 7.52 2.40
N GLY A 210 6.82 6.79 2.00
CA GLY A 210 5.90 6.09 2.89
C GLY A 210 4.59 6.81 3.11
N VAL A 211 3.72 6.15 3.85
CA VAL A 211 2.36 6.62 4.18
C VAL A 211 2.11 6.53 5.68
N ARG A 212 1.08 7.24 6.15
CA ARG A 212 0.54 7.12 7.50
C ARG A 212 -0.91 6.67 7.42
N PRO A 213 -1.37 5.75 8.31
CA PRO A 213 -2.78 5.35 8.34
C PRO A 213 -3.66 6.56 8.63
N ASP A 214 -4.78 6.67 7.91
CA ASP A 214 -5.76 7.74 8.12
C ASP A 214 -6.71 7.32 9.25
N VAL A 215 -6.29 7.60 10.49
CA VAL A 215 -7.00 7.23 11.73
C VAL A 215 -7.88 8.34 12.29
N ASP A 216 -7.86 9.52 11.71
CA ASP A 216 -8.51 10.73 12.25
C ASP A 216 -9.98 10.51 12.61
N LEU A 217 -10.74 9.82 11.74
CA LEU A 217 -12.15 9.52 11.97
C LEU A 217 -12.34 8.62 13.18
N ALA A 218 -11.49 7.61 13.33
CA ALA A 218 -11.53 6.64 14.43
C ALA A 218 -11.11 7.29 15.76
N GLU A 219 -10.03 8.08 15.76
CA GLU A 219 -9.54 8.79 16.96
C GLU A 219 -10.57 9.77 17.50
N ARG A 220 -11.19 10.59 16.63
CA ARG A 220 -12.26 11.52 17.02
C ARG A 220 -13.49 10.80 17.58
N ALA A 221 -13.75 9.56 17.14
CA ALA A 221 -14.81 8.71 17.65
C ALA A 221 -14.46 7.98 18.96
N GLY A 222 -13.23 8.17 19.48
CA GLY A 222 -12.74 7.49 20.68
C GLY A 222 -12.45 6.00 20.49
N LEU A 223 -12.29 5.54 19.25
CA LEU A 223 -11.88 4.16 18.98
C LEU A 223 -10.40 3.94 19.33
N ALA A 224 -10.05 2.73 19.72
CA ALA A 224 -8.66 2.37 20.01
C ALA A 224 -7.80 2.46 18.74
N THR A 225 -6.70 3.22 18.83
CA THR A 225 -5.70 3.37 17.76
C THR A 225 -4.30 3.10 18.28
N ASP A 226 -3.46 2.46 17.48
CA ASP A 226 -2.03 2.27 17.68
C ASP A 226 -1.37 2.07 16.33
N ARG A 227 -0.85 3.14 15.72
CA ARG A 227 -0.30 3.11 14.35
C ARG A 227 -1.29 2.52 13.32
N GLY A 228 -2.58 2.70 13.55
CA GLY A 228 -3.73 2.17 12.82
C GLY A 228 -4.93 2.02 13.73
N VAL A 229 -6.10 1.76 13.19
CA VAL A 229 -7.30 1.41 13.98
C VAL A 229 -7.14 -0.01 14.50
N VAL A 230 -7.14 -0.16 15.83
CA VAL A 230 -6.98 -1.46 16.48
C VAL A 230 -8.27 -2.28 16.30
N VAL A 231 -8.12 -3.47 15.74
CA VAL A 231 -9.22 -4.43 15.55
C VAL A 231 -8.90 -5.77 16.21
N ASN A 232 -9.94 -6.54 16.50
CA ASN A 232 -9.80 -7.93 16.94
C ASN A 232 -9.61 -8.88 15.73
N GLU A 233 -9.60 -10.17 15.98
CA GLU A 233 -9.43 -11.21 14.97
C GLU A 233 -10.59 -11.29 13.97
N TYR A 234 -11.71 -10.63 14.25
CA TYR A 234 -12.89 -10.52 13.39
C TYR A 234 -12.92 -9.20 12.61
N LEU A 235 -11.86 -8.40 12.70
CA LEU A 235 -11.75 -7.04 12.16
C LEU A 235 -12.70 -6.03 12.79
N GLU A 236 -13.28 -6.32 13.96
CA GLU A 236 -14.13 -5.41 14.71
C GLU A 236 -13.29 -4.50 15.61
N THR A 237 -13.66 -3.23 15.68
CA THR A 237 -13.00 -2.21 16.50
C THR A 237 -13.41 -2.30 17.98
N SER A 238 -12.97 -1.35 18.81
CA SER A 238 -13.45 -1.23 20.20
C SER A 238 -14.94 -0.85 20.34
N ALA A 239 -15.62 -0.48 19.24
CA ALA A 239 -17.04 -0.19 19.23
C ALA A 239 -17.81 -1.30 18.45
N GLY A 240 -18.80 -1.93 19.09
CA GLY A 240 -19.56 -3.03 18.48
C GLY A 240 -20.28 -2.61 17.20
N GLY A 241 -20.15 -3.43 16.16
CA GLY A 241 -20.70 -3.18 14.83
C GLY A 241 -19.92 -2.16 14.00
N VAL A 242 -18.74 -1.71 14.47
CA VAL A 242 -17.79 -0.90 13.71
C VAL A 242 -16.55 -1.72 13.42
N PHE A 243 -16.23 -1.90 12.16
CA PHE A 243 -15.11 -2.69 11.65
C PHE A 243 -14.06 -1.79 11.00
N ALA A 244 -12.84 -2.27 10.83
CA ALA A 244 -11.85 -1.60 10.00
C ALA A 244 -11.07 -2.61 9.15
N ALA A 245 -10.72 -2.22 7.91
CA ALA A 245 -10.00 -3.05 6.96
C ALA A 245 -9.05 -2.24 6.05
N GLY A 246 -8.05 -2.91 5.50
CA GLY A 246 -7.04 -2.33 4.62
C GLY A 246 -5.94 -1.62 5.40
N ASP A 247 -5.26 -0.66 4.74
CA ASP A 247 -4.07 0.01 5.25
C ASP A 247 -4.27 0.71 6.61
N VAL A 248 -5.51 1.00 6.98
CA VAL A 248 -5.85 1.63 8.26
C VAL A 248 -5.92 0.63 9.41
N ALA A 249 -6.18 -0.66 9.13
CA ALA A 249 -6.45 -1.67 10.15
C ALA A 249 -5.17 -2.23 10.77
N ARG A 250 -5.11 -2.26 12.12
CA ARG A 250 -4.07 -2.93 12.88
C ARG A 250 -4.65 -4.16 13.57
N TYR A 251 -4.36 -5.31 13.03
CA TYR A 251 -4.98 -6.59 13.35
C TYR A 251 -3.98 -7.59 13.94
N PRO A 252 -4.45 -8.60 14.71
CA PRO A 252 -3.59 -9.65 15.23
C PRO A 252 -3.11 -10.59 14.11
N ASN A 253 -1.81 -10.78 13.99
CA ASN A 253 -1.21 -11.79 13.13
C ASN A 253 -1.13 -13.11 13.88
N ARG A 254 -1.91 -14.09 13.49
CA ARG A 254 -1.95 -15.39 14.15
C ARG A 254 -0.67 -16.22 13.96
N LEU A 255 0.13 -15.93 12.93
CA LEU A 255 1.41 -16.56 12.74
C LEU A 255 2.44 -16.14 13.81
N THR A 256 2.47 -14.86 14.18
CA THR A 256 3.46 -14.31 15.11
C THR A 256 2.92 -14.01 16.49
N GLY A 257 1.59 -13.84 16.64
CA GLY A 257 0.95 -13.36 17.86
C GLY A 257 1.03 -11.83 18.05
N GLU A 258 1.76 -11.14 17.19
CA GLU A 258 1.90 -9.67 17.23
C GLU A 258 0.76 -8.99 16.46
N ARG A 259 0.51 -7.71 16.77
CA ARG A 259 -0.39 -6.89 15.96
C ARG A 259 0.40 -6.24 14.84
N ILE A 260 -0.05 -6.45 13.61
CA ILE A 260 0.57 -5.90 12.40
C ILE A 260 -0.40 -4.97 11.66
N ARG A 261 0.16 -4.13 10.80
CA ARG A 261 -0.55 -3.31 9.83
C ARG A 261 0.16 -3.45 8.49
N VAL A 262 -0.58 -3.79 7.46
CA VAL A 262 -0.03 -4.13 6.15
C VAL A 262 -0.71 -3.27 5.08
N GLU A 263 0.09 -2.59 4.26
CA GLU A 263 -0.33 -1.63 3.23
C GLU A 263 -0.32 -2.28 1.85
N HIS A 264 -1.06 -3.38 1.69
CA HIS A 264 -1.06 -4.15 0.43
C HIS A 264 -2.47 -4.42 -0.06
N TRP A 265 -2.64 -4.35 -1.37
CA TRP A 265 -3.90 -4.53 -2.07
C TRP A 265 -4.61 -5.84 -1.72
N VAL A 266 -3.90 -6.97 -1.82
CA VAL A 266 -4.48 -8.30 -1.54
C VAL A 266 -4.91 -8.43 -0.09
N VAL A 267 -4.13 -7.89 0.85
CA VAL A 267 -4.48 -7.89 2.28
C VAL A 267 -5.74 -7.07 2.52
N ALA A 268 -5.83 -5.86 1.93
CA ALA A 268 -7.01 -5.01 2.04
C ALA A 268 -8.26 -5.68 1.46
N GLN A 269 -8.12 -6.37 0.33
CA GLN A 269 -9.20 -7.11 -0.31
C GLN A 269 -9.69 -8.29 0.57
N ARG A 270 -8.77 -9.11 1.07
CA ARG A 270 -9.09 -10.23 1.97
C ARG A 270 -9.74 -9.74 3.28
N GLN A 271 -9.21 -8.67 3.87
CA GLN A 271 -9.81 -8.06 5.06
C GLN A 271 -11.20 -7.51 4.78
N GLY A 272 -11.41 -6.81 3.67
CA GLY A 272 -12.73 -6.31 3.28
C GLY A 272 -13.76 -7.43 3.14
N GLN A 273 -13.38 -8.56 2.53
CA GLN A 273 -14.24 -9.75 2.40
C GLN A 273 -14.55 -10.39 3.75
N THR A 274 -13.55 -10.54 4.64
CA THR A 274 -13.75 -11.09 5.98
C THR A 274 -14.61 -10.15 6.83
N ALA A 275 -14.37 -8.84 6.79
CA ALA A 275 -15.19 -7.86 7.48
C ALA A 275 -16.65 -7.89 7.01
N ALA A 276 -16.90 -8.01 5.70
CA ALA A 276 -18.24 -8.13 5.15
C ALA A 276 -18.97 -9.38 5.67
N ARG A 277 -18.31 -10.55 5.69
CA ARG A 277 -18.88 -11.78 6.26
C ARG A 277 -19.15 -11.64 7.76
N ASN A 278 -18.28 -10.96 8.49
CA ASN A 278 -18.45 -10.71 9.94
C ASN A 278 -19.56 -9.71 10.24
N ILE A 279 -19.76 -8.71 9.40
CA ILE A 279 -20.94 -7.82 9.44
C ILE A 279 -22.23 -8.63 9.28
N LEU A 280 -22.20 -9.70 8.50
CA LEU A 280 -23.32 -10.64 8.32
C LEU A 280 -23.43 -11.71 9.43
N GLY A 281 -22.53 -11.68 10.43
CA GLY A 281 -22.58 -12.58 11.59
C GLY A 281 -21.78 -13.87 11.47
N ALA A 282 -20.91 -14.02 10.47
CA ALA A 282 -20.13 -15.25 10.24
C ALA A 282 -19.09 -15.55 11.35
N ARG A 283 -18.56 -14.51 12.03
CA ARG A 283 -17.48 -14.62 13.03
C ARG A 283 -16.26 -15.38 12.52
N GLU A 284 -15.84 -15.00 11.31
CA GLU A 284 -14.67 -15.57 10.65
C GLU A 284 -13.40 -14.83 11.07
N HIS A 285 -12.35 -15.57 11.44
CA HIS A 285 -11.05 -15.00 11.77
C HIS A 285 -10.34 -14.52 10.50
N ILE A 286 -9.56 -13.43 10.63
CA ILE A 286 -8.61 -13.02 9.60
C ILE A 286 -7.33 -13.88 9.72
N ASP A 287 -7.33 -15.01 9.04
CA ASP A 287 -6.24 -15.99 9.06
C ASP A 287 -5.34 -15.94 7.82
N ALA A 288 -5.69 -15.10 6.83
CA ALA A 288 -4.95 -14.97 5.60
C ALA A 288 -3.52 -14.47 5.86
N VAL A 289 -2.56 -15.19 5.32
CA VAL A 289 -1.15 -14.77 5.32
C VAL A 289 -0.99 -13.52 4.46
N PRO A 290 -0.29 -12.48 4.92
CA PRO A 290 0.00 -11.32 4.08
C PRO A 290 0.71 -11.73 2.79
N PHE A 291 0.25 -11.17 1.68
CA PHE A 291 0.84 -11.36 0.37
C PHE A 291 0.84 -10.06 -0.40
N PHE A 292 1.95 -9.78 -1.09
CA PHE A 292 2.02 -8.73 -2.08
C PHE A 292 2.94 -9.10 -3.23
N TRP A 293 2.86 -8.32 -4.30
CA TRP A 293 3.85 -8.33 -5.36
C TRP A 293 4.28 -6.88 -5.68
N SER A 294 5.49 -6.74 -6.16
CA SER A 294 5.98 -5.51 -6.76
C SER A 294 6.56 -5.81 -8.13
N GLN A 295 6.23 -4.98 -9.12
CA GLN A 295 6.67 -5.15 -10.49
C GLN A 295 7.75 -4.12 -10.82
N HIS A 296 8.90 -4.60 -11.27
CA HIS A 296 10.03 -3.80 -11.72
C HIS A 296 10.38 -4.22 -13.14
N TYR A 297 9.91 -3.45 -14.13
CA TYR A 297 10.03 -3.78 -15.55
C TYR A 297 9.42 -5.16 -15.87
N ASP A 298 10.22 -6.12 -16.33
CA ASP A 298 9.83 -7.50 -16.63
C ASP A 298 9.98 -8.47 -15.43
N VAL A 299 10.43 -7.97 -14.27
CA VAL A 299 10.65 -8.75 -13.06
C VAL A 299 9.57 -8.50 -12.03
N SER A 300 8.91 -9.58 -11.57
CA SER A 300 7.97 -9.56 -10.45
C SER A 300 8.62 -10.16 -9.22
N ILE A 301 8.57 -9.41 -8.12
CA ILE A 301 8.94 -9.89 -6.79
C ILE A 301 7.65 -10.18 -6.05
N ARG A 302 7.50 -11.42 -5.56
CA ARG A 302 6.39 -11.83 -4.72
C ARG A 302 6.88 -12.00 -3.29
N TYR A 303 6.11 -11.53 -2.33
CA TYR A 303 6.44 -11.60 -0.92
C TYR A 303 5.26 -12.17 -0.15
N VAL A 304 5.50 -13.22 0.61
CA VAL A 304 4.54 -13.96 1.43
C VAL A 304 4.96 -13.87 2.88
N GLY A 305 4.04 -13.64 3.78
CA GLY A 305 4.31 -13.47 5.21
C GLY A 305 4.50 -12.01 5.60
N HIS A 306 5.07 -11.79 6.80
CA HIS A 306 5.36 -10.46 7.31
C HIS A 306 6.54 -10.52 8.29
N ALA A 307 7.64 -9.89 7.92
CA ALA A 307 8.85 -9.79 8.75
C ALA A 307 9.19 -8.31 8.99
N GLU A 308 8.92 -7.80 10.19
CA GLU A 308 9.39 -6.46 10.62
C GLU A 308 10.85 -6.50 11.09
N ARG A 309 11.32 -7.68 11.48
CA ARG A 309 12.69 -7.96 11.93
C ARG A 309 13.05 -9.40 11.64
N TRP A 310 14.28 -9.65 11.34
CA TRP A 310 14.84 -10.99 11.12
C TRP A 310 16.29 -11.04 11.62
N ASP A 311 16.77 -12.24 11.93
CA ASP A 311 18.16 -12.52 12.32
C ASP A 311 18.88 -13.40 11.30
N VAL A 312 18.12 -14.07 10.39
CA VAL A 312 18.66 -14.90 9.33
C VAL A 312 17.96 -14.61 8.01
N VAL A 313 18.77 -14.40 6.98
CA VAL A 313 18.32 -14.38 5.58
C VAL A 313 18.94 -15.58 4.87
N SER A 314 18.12 -16.38 4.21
CA SER A 314 18.57 -17.53 3.41
C SER A 314 18.15 -17.38 1.97
N ILE A 315 19.09 -17.54 1.03
CA ILE A 315 18.84 -17.44 -0.41
C ILE A 315 19.01 -18.82 -1.02
N ALA A 316 17.98 -19.29 -1.72
CA ALA A 316 17.99 -20.51 -2.51
C ALA A 316 17.83 -20.15 -3.98
N GLY A 317 18.79 -20.52 -4.81
CA GLY A 317 18.86 -20.17 -6.22
C GLY A 317 19.81 -19.03 -6.52
N ASP A 318 19.55 -18.29 -7.59
CA ASP A 318 20.41 -17.21 -8.07
C ASP A 318 19.57 -15.97 -8.44
N LEU A 319 19.77 -14.87 -7.72
CA LEU A 319 19.10 -13.60 -7.99
C LEU A 319 19.53 -13.02 -9.35
N ALA A 320 20.80 -13.18 -9.73
CA ALA A 320 21.28 -12.67 -11.02
C ALA A 320 20.63 -13.42 -12.20
N ALA A 321 20.33 -14.71 -12.02
CA ALA A 321 19.57 -15.49 -12.98
C ALA A 321 18.04 -15.25 -12.92
N ARG A 322 17.57 -14.36 -12.03
CA ARG A 322 16.15 -14.09 -11.77
C ARG A 322 15.36 -15.35 -11.36
N ASP A 323 16.03 -16.27 -10.67
CA ASP A 323 15.47 -17.54 -10.19
C ASP A 323 15.92 -17.78 -8.75
N ALA A 324 15.23 -17.16 -7.78
CA ALA A 324 15.59 -17.25 -6.37
C ALA A 324 14.39 -17.19 -5.42
N SER A 325 14.59 -17.77 -4.24
CA SER A 325 13.74 -17.59 -3.06
C SER A 325 14.59 -17.04 -1.93
N VAL A 326 14.14 -15.97 -1.29
CA VAL A 326 14.78 -15.33 -0.15
C VAL A 326 13.87 -15.51 1.07
N THR A 327 14.34 -16.20 2.08
CA THR A 327 13.57 -16.53 3.29
C THR A 327 14.09 -15.73 4.47
N TYR A 328 13.18 -15.07 5.18
CA TYR A 328 13.44 -14.26 6.37
C TYR A 328 12.98 -15.01 7.61
N SER A 329 13.90 -15.30 8.51
CA SER A 329 13.62 -16.02 9.75
C SER A 329 14.02 -15.20 10.97
N HIS A 330 13.31 -15.42 12.08
CA HIS A 330 13.65 -14.86 13.37
C HIS A 330 13.51 -15.94 14.45
N THR A 331 14.54 -16.11 15.27
CA THR A 331 14.61 -17.15 16.32
C THR A 331 14.23 -18.56 15.82
N GLY A 332 14.71 -18.91 14.61
CA GLY A 332 14.48 -20.22 13.98
C GLY A 332 13.10 -20.39 13.32
N ARG A 333 12.26 -19.35 13.33
CA ARG A 333 10.93 -19.36 12.68
C ARG A 333 10.95 -18.56 11.37
N VAL A 334 10.41 -19.12 10.30
CA VAL A 334 10.19 -18.41 9.03
C VAL A 334 9.06 -17.41 9.22
N LEU A 335 9.32 -16.13 8.93
CA LEU A 335 8.35 -15.04 9.02
C LEU A 335 7.86 -14.61 7.64
N ALA A 336 8.74 -14.65 6.63
CA ALA A 336 8.40 -14.29 5.27
C ALA A 336 9.30 -14.97 4.24
N THR A 337 8.80 -15.04 3.01
CA THR A 337 9.56 -15.53 1.85
C THR A 337 9.29 -14.60 0.67
N ALA A 338 10.36 -14.05 0.07
CA ALA A 338 10.31 -13.36 -1.20
C ALA A 338 10.74 -14.29 -2.32
N THR A 339 10.11 -14.21 -3.50
CA THR A 339 10.48 -15.01 -4.67
C THR A 339 10.62 -14.15 -5.92
N VAL A 340 11.62 -14.50 -6.74
CA VAL A 340 11.84 -13.96 -8.08
C VAL A 340 11.85 -15.17 -9.03
N GLY A 341 10.96 -15.18 -10.03
CA GLY A 341 10.86 -16.27 -11.01
C GLY A 341 10.35 -17.62 -10.45
N ARG A 342 10.01 -17.70 -9.14
CA ARG A 342 9.62 -18.93 -8.44
C ARG A 342 8.20 -18.87 -7.88
N ASP A 343 7.22 -18.66 -8.73
CA ASP A 343 5.81 -18.53 -8.34
C ASP A 343 5.29 -19.70 -7.51
N ARG A 344 5.64 -20.93 -7.90
CA ARG A 344 5.24 -22.14 -7.16
C ARG A 344 5.83 -22.21 -5.75
N ALA A 345 7.05 -21.69 -5.56
CA ALA A 345 7.67 -21.64 -4.24
C ALA A 345 6.97 -20.62 -3.35
N GLY A 346 6.59 -19.45 -3.90
CA GLY A 346 5.79 -18.46 -3.20
C GLY A 346 4.43 -19.02 -2.75
N LEU A 347 3.69 -19.67 -3.65
CA LEU A 347 2.40 -20.30 -3.32
C LEU A 347 2.54 -21.41 -2.27
N ARG A 348 3.61 -22.19 -2.33
CA ARG A 348 3.89 -23.21 -1.30
C ARG A 348 4.17 -22.57 0.06
N ALA A 349 4.99 -21.50 0.11
CA ALA A 349 5.26 -20.79 1.34
C ALA A 349 3.98 -20.20 1.96
N GLU A 350 3.07 -19.65 1.16
CA GLU A 350 1.76 -19.18 1.62
C GLU A 350 0.94 -20.32 2.23
N HIS A 351 0.80 -21.42 1.52
CA HIS A 351 0.08 -22.60 1.98
C HIS A 351 0.65 -23.19 3.28
N ASP A 352 1.98 -23.28 3.39
CA ASP A 352 2.65 -23.83 4.58
C ASP A 352 2.42 -22.94 5.81
N MET A 353 2.46 -21.59 5.63
CA MET A 353 2.17 -20.63 6.68
C MET A 353 0.69 -20.68 7.10
N GLU A 354 -0.25 -20.75 6.15
CA GLU A 354 -1.68 -20.89 6.43
C GLU A 354 -1.99 -22.20 7.15
N SER A 355 -1.35 -23.29 6.74
CA SER A 355 -1.47 -24.61 7.40
C SER A 355 -0.95 -24.58 8.84
N ALA A 356 0.16 -23.87 9.10
CA ALA A 356 0.68 -23.69 10.43
C ALA A 356 -0.29 -22.90 11.35
N ILE A 357 -0.96 -21.87 10.82
CA ILE A 357 -2.01 -21.12 11.55
C ILE A 357 -3.17 -22.04 11.90
N ALA A 358 -3.65 -22.85 10.94
CA ALA A 358 -4.77 -23.76 11.14
C ALA A 358 -4.47 -24.84 12.21
N HIS A 359 -3.26 -25.43 12.17
CA HIS A 359 -2.83 -26.42 13.16
C HIS A 359 -2.71 -25.82 14.56
N ALA A 360 -2.15 -24.60 14.69
CA ALA A 360 -2.07 -23.91 15.97
C ALA A 360 -3.45 -23.61 16.55
N ALA A 361 -4.43 -23.25 15.70
CA ALA A 361 -5.81 -23.01 16.13
C ALA A 361 -6.48 -24.30 16.64
N ALA A 362 -6.29 -25.43 15.96
CA ALA A 362 -6.82 -26.72 16.39
C ALA A 362 -6.27 -27.19 17.72
N ALA A 363 -4.96 -26.93 17.98
CA ALA A 363 -4.29 -27.29 19.24
C ALA A 363 -4.78 -26.48 20.46
N VAL A 364 -5.32 -25.29 20.25
CA VAL A 364 -5.88 -24.46 21.36
C VAL A 364 -7.35 -24.80 21.65
N ALA A 365 -8.03 -25.43 20.70
CA ALA A 365 -9.45 -25.83 20.85
C ALA A 365 -9.65 -27.20 21.51
N THR A 366 -8.55 -27.96 21.72
CA THR A 366 -8.50 -29.25 22.46
C THR A 366 -7.94 -29.06 23.87
#